data_3c3e44e6fef047dd1fc2f7e9a8cb222c
#
_entry.id   3c3e44e6fef047dd1fc2f7e9a8cb222c
#
_cell.length_a   1.000
_cell.length_b   1.000
_cell.length_c   1.000
_cell.angle_alpha   90.00
_cell.angle_beta   90.00
_cell.angle_gamma   90.00
#
_symmetry.space_group_name_H-M   'P 1'
#
loop_
_entity.id
_entity.type
_entity.pdbx_description
1 polymer ?
#
loop_
_entity_poly.entity_id
_entity_poly.type
_entity_poly.pdbx_seq_one_letter_code
_entity_poly.pdbx_strand_id
1 'polypeptide(L)'
;MPIKGRLTAEMWVDMQEKKTVDVIIPVSYPDEKLQKILDRLEKQTHPVERIIVINTDEAGFPKNLRWPANMEVYHIAPEEFDHGATRDMAARKSTADLMLFMTQDAVPADTHLVEYLAKAFDDPLVAAAYARQLAKKTDSAIERFTRNFNYPAESRVKTQADIQALGIKTYFCSNSCA
;
A
#
# COMPACT_ATOMS: atom_id res chain seq x y z
N MET A 1 -43.35 13.15 -20.79
CA MET A 1 -42.13 13.25 -21.63
C MET A 1 -40.98 12.60 -20.91
N PRO A 2 -40.39 11.50 -21.37
CA PRO A 2 -39.21 10.91 -20.72
C PRO A 2 -37.96 11.63 -21.20
N ILE A 3 -37.19 12.17 -20.27
CA ILE A 3 -35.87 12.73 -20.50
C ILE A 3 -34.91 11.57 -20.72
N LYS A 4 -34.63 11.27 -22.00
CA LYS A 4 -33.55 10.34 -22.38
C LYS A 4 -32.22 11.12 -22.37
N GLY A 5 -31.63 11.27 -21.20
CA GLY A 5 -30.22 11.63 -21.11
C GLY A 5 -29.39 10.41 -21.51
N ARG A 6 -28.71 10.43 -22.65
CA ARG A 6 -27.66 9.49 -22.98
C ARG A 6 -26.49 9.78 -22.04
N LEU A 7 -26.14 8.82 -21.20
CA LEU A 7 -24.90 8.87 -20.43
C LEU A 7 -23.72 8.97 -21.40
N THR A 8 -22.83 9.94 -21.18
CA THR A 8 -21.60 10.07 -21.97
C THR A 8 -20.61 8.97 -21.58
N ALA A 9 -19.65 8.66 -22.45
CA ALA A 9 -18.59 7.69 -22.13
C ALA A 9 -17.84 8.05 -20.83
N GLU A 10 -17.69 9.34 -20.52
CA GLU A 10 -17.11 9.85 -19.28
C GLU A 10 -17.97 9.51 -18.05
N MET A 11 -19.30 9.57 -18.15
CA MET A 11 -20.21 9.16 -17.08
C MET A 11 -20.19 7.63 -16.85
N TRP A 12 -19.91 6.83 -17.90
CA TRP A 12 -19.73 5.38 -17.77
C TRP A 12 -18.41 5.01 -17.08
N VAL A 13 -17.34 5.79 -17.30
CA VAL A 13 -16.05 5.59 -16.62
C VAL A 13 -16.16 5.95 -15.13
N ASP A 14 -16.96 6.95 -14.78
CA ASP A 14 -17.18 7.37 -13.38
C ASP A 14 -18.13 6.41 -12.61
N MET A 15 -18.85 5.54 -13.33
CA MET A 15 -19.74 4.52 -12.76
C MET A 15 -19.06 3.15 -12.54
N GLN A 16 -17.80 2.97 -12.90
CA GLN A 16 -17.06 1.79 -12.44
C GLN A 16 -16.83 1.95 -10.94
N GLU A 17 -17.48 1.09 -10.17
CA GLU A 17 -17.24 1.01 -8.72
C GLU A 17 -15.73 0.91 -8.48
N LYS A 18 -15.17 1.93 -7.83
CA LYS A 18 -13.76 1.92 -7.44
C LYS A 18 -13.55 0.74 -6.50
N LYS A 19 -12.54 -0.09 -6.79
CA LYS A 19 -12.16 -1.19 -5.90
C LYS A 19 -11.88 -0.64 -4.50
N THR A 20 -12.46 -1.26 -3.49
CA THR A 20 -12.18 -0.94 -2.09
C THR A 20 -10.76 -1.38 -1.71
N VAL A 21 -10.07 -0.59 -0.88
CA VAL A 21 -8.67 -0.85 -0.49
C VAL A 21 -8.54 -0.78 1.03
N ASP A 22 -8.16 -1.88 1.65
CA ASP A 22 -7.69 -1.90 3.04
C ASP A 22 -6.16 -1.77 3.08
N VAL A 23 -5.64 -0.95 4.00
CA VAL A 23 -4.20 -0.80 4.23
C VAL A 23 -3.81 -1.55 5.49
N ILE A 24 -2.82 -2.45 5.39
CA ILE A 24 -2.35 -3.29 6.48
C ILE A 24 -0.93 -2.88 6.86
N ILE A 25 -0.72 -2.53 8.14
CA ILE A 25 0.56 -2.01 8.65
C ILE A 25 0.96 -2.77 9.92
N PRO A 26 1.84 -3.77 9.84
CA PRO A 26 2.49 -4.30 11.03
C PRO A 26 3.42 -3.24 11.62
N VAL A 27 3.33 -3.03 12.93
CA VAL A 27 4.15 -2.05 13.65
C VAL A 27 4.79 -2.67 14.89
N SER A 28 6.01 -2.21 15.20
CA SER A 28 6.73 -2.53 16.42
C SER A 28 7.46 -1.27 16.85
N TYR A 29 7.29 -0.86 18.11
CA TYR A 29 7.84 0.40 18.62
C TYR A 29 7.56 1.58 17.69
N PRO A 30 6.27 1.91 17.44
CA PRO A 30 5.89 2.93 16.46
C PRO A 30 6.46 4.30 16.84
N ASP A 31 7.01 4.98 15.84
CA ASP A 31 7.58 6.33 15.96
C ASP A 31 6.72 7.37 15.23
N GLU A 32 7.23 8.60 15.12
CA GLU A 32 6.55 9.70 14.41
C GLU A 32 6.26 9.42 12.93
N LYS A 33 6.91 8.40 12.32
CA LYS A 33 6.66 8.03 10.93
C LYS A 33 5.29 7.40 10.76
N LEU A 34 4.80 6.65 11.77
CA LEU A 34 3.45 6.09 11.72
C LEU A 34 2.42 7.22 11.58
N GLN A 35 2.52 8.31 12.35
CA GLN A 35 1.62 9.45 12.19
C GLN A 35 1.70 10.05 10.79
N LYS A 36 2.90 10.20 10.24
CA LYS A 36 3.09 10.70 8.87
C LYS A 36 2.45 9.80 7.81
N ILE A 37 2.51 8.48 8.01
CA ILE A 37 1.84 7.52 7.12
C ILE A 37 0.33 7.72 7.20
N LEU A 38 -0.24 7.75 8.40
CA LEU A 38 -1.68 7.93 8.60
C LEU A 38 -2.17 9.25 7.97
N ASP A 39 -1.46 10.36 8.21
CA ASP A 39 -1.77 11.67 7.63
C ASP A 39 -1.71 11.68 6.10
N ARG A 40 -0.86 10.85 5.49
CA ARG A 40 -0.75 10.69 4.04
C ARG A 40 -1.82 9.77 3.48
N LEU A 41 -2.20 8.73 4.21
CA LEU A 41 -3.27 7.82 3.79
C LEU A 41 -4.64 8.51 3.77
N GLU A 42 -4.93 9.39 4.73
CA GLU A 42 -6.16 10.20 4.73
C GLU A 42 -6.28 11.16 3.53
N LYS A 43 -5.15 11.51 2.91
CA LYS A 43 -5.10 12.45 1.77
C LYS A 43 -5.00 11.78 0.42
N GLN A 44 -5.14 10.46 0.35
CA GLN A 44 -5.06 9.75 -0.92
C GLN A 44 -6.26 10.11 -1.83
N THR A 45 -6.01 10.23 -3.12
CA THR A 45 -7.04 10.49 -4.15
C THR A 45 -7.97 9.29 -4.35
N HIS A 46 -7.47 8.08 -4.08
CA HIS A 46 -8.27 6.89 -3.93
C HIS A 46 -8.48 6.65 -2.42
N PRO A 47 -9.72 6.67 -1.92
CA PRO A 47 -9.98 6.54 -0.49
C PRO A 47 -9.54 5.17 0.03
N VAL A 48 -8.98 5.17 1.24
CA VAL A 48 -8.67 3.95 1.99
C VAL A 48 -9.92 3.57 2.78
N GLU A 49 -10.41 2.34 2.60
CA GLU A 49 -11.60 1.84 3.30
C GLU A 49 -11.29 1.65 4.78
N ARG A 50 -10.26 0.88 5.11
CA ARG A 50 -9.78 0.68 6.48
C ARG A 50 -8.26 0.67 6.57
N ILE A 51 -7.75 1.09 7.74
CA ILE A 51 -6.34 0.96 8.10
C ILE A 51 -6.24 -0.05 9.23
N ILE A 52 -5.69 -1.22 8.95
CA ILE A 52 -5.53 -2.33 9.90
C ILE A 52 -4.09 -2.33 10.40
N VAL A 53 -3.89 -1.94 11.65
CA VAL A 53 -2.58 -1.91 12.32
C VAL A 53 -2.44 -3.14 13.21
N ILE A 54 -1.35 -3.91 13.02
CA ILE A 54 -1.00 -5.02 13.91
C ILE A 54 0.22 -4.59 14.72
N ASN A 55 0.03 -4.37 16.01
CA ASN A 55 1.05 -3.83 16.90
C ASN A 55 1.59 -4.88 17.88
N THR A 56 2.92 -4.94 18.03
CA THR A 56 3.61 -5.88 18.92
C THR A 56 4.07 -5.24 20.23
N ASP A 57 3.77 -3.97 20.46
CA ASP A 57 4.14 -3.24 21.68
C ASP A 57 2.94 -2.42 22.19
N GLU A 58 2.03 -3.10 22.90
CA GLU A 58 0.81 -2.44 23.41
C GLU A 58 1.17 -1.33 24.42
N ALA A 59 2.13 -1.59 25.32
CA ALA A 59 2.51 -0.64 26.36
C ALA A 59 3.18 0.62 25.80
N GLY A 60 3.97 0.48 24.73
CA GLY A 60 4.66 1.57 24.04
C GLY A 60 3.86 2.20 22.90
N PHE A 61 2.63 1.73 22.63
CA PHE A 61 1.82 2.31 21.54
C PHE A 61 1.46 3.77 21.85
N PRO A 62 1.68 4.72 20.92
CA PRO A 62 1.54 6.15 21.18
C PRO A 62 0.12 6.55 21.55
N LYS A 63 -0.09 7.06 22.77
CA LYS A 63 -1.39 7.53 23.27
C LYS A 63 -1.87 8.83 22.61
N ASN A 64 -0.94 9.60 22.06
CA ASN A 64 -1.20 10.89 21.39
C ASN A 64 -1.27 10.79 19.87
N LEU A 65 -1.31 9.57 19.31
CA LEU A 65 -1.50 9.35 17.91
C LEU A 65 -2.88 9.88 17.48
N ARG A 66 -2.93 10.65 16.40
CA ARG A 66 -4.19 11.05 15.80
C ARG A 66 -4.74 9.87 14.96
N TRP A 67 -5.83 9.31 15.44
CA TRP A 67 -6.45 8.13 14.87
C TRP A 67 -7.40 8.52 13.72
N PRO A 68 -7.18 8.05 12.50
CA PRO A 68 -8.22 8.08 11.47
C PRO A 68 -9.45 7.31 11.91
N ALA A 69 -10.65 7.80 11.55
CA ALA A 69 -11.91 7.16 11.97
C ALA A 69 -12.08 5.72 11.47
N ASN A 70 -11.38 5.37 10.39
CA ASN A 70 -11.37 4.04 9.76
C ASN A 70 -10.16 3.19 10.16
N MET A 71 -9.45 3.54 11.25
CA MET A 71 -8.30 2.77 11.74
C MET A 71 -8.71 1.78 12.83
N GLU A 72 -8.26 0.55 12.68
CA GLU A 72 -8.38 -0.54 13.65
C GLU A 72 -6.99 -0.97 14.11
N VAL A 73 -6.79 -1.17 15.41
CA VAL A 73 -5.52 -1.65 15.98
C VAL A 73 -5.73 -2.97 16.70
N TYR A 74 -4.90 -3.93 16.36
CA TYR A 74 -4.84 -5.24 17.01
C TYR A 74 -3.48 -5.40 17.67
N HIS A 75 -3.46 -5.76 18.94
CA HIS A 75 -2.24 -6.04 19.67
C HIS A 75 -1.97 -7.54 19.68
N ILE A 76 -0.72 -7.93 19.46
CA ILE A 76 -0.22 -9.29 19.59
C ILE A 76 1.03 -9.27 20.46
N ALA A 77 1.37 -10.38 21.10
CA ALA A 77 2.63 -10.47 21.85
C ALA A 77 3.82 -10.47 20.88
N PRO A 78 4.98 -9.90 21.27
CA PRO A 78 6.19 -9.89 20.43
C PRO A 78 6.60 -11.28 19.95
N GLU A 79 6.38 -12.30 20.78
CA GLU A 79 6.72 -13.69 20.48
C GLU A 79 5.79 -14.32 19.45
N GLU A 80 4.60 -13.76 19.25
CA GLU A 80 3.62 -14.20 18.24
C GLU A 80 3.91 -13.60 16.85
N PHE A 81 4.83 -12.63 16.78
CA PHE A 81 5.11 -11.95 15.54
C PHE A 81 5.90 -12.85 14.58
N ASP A 82 5.31 -13.10 13.43
CA ASP A 82 5.95 -13.66 12.25
C ASP A 82 5.58 -12.83 11.03
N HIS A 83 6.54 -12.55 10.17
CA HIS A 83 6.33 -11.67 9.01
C HIS A 83 5.22 -12.13 8.07
N GLY A 84 5.09 -13.44 7.85
CA GLY A 84 4.06 -14.02 6.99
C GLY A 84 2.74 -14.21 7.72
N ALA A 85 2.79 -14.89 8.88
CA ALA A 85 1.59 -15.22 9.66
C ALA A 85 0.84 -13.97 10.16
N THR A 86 1.58 -12.92 10.58
CA THR A 86 0.97 -11.65 11.01
C THR A 86 0.24 -10.96 9.85
N ARG A 87 0.80 -10.97 8.64
CA ARG A 87 0.14 -10.41 7.45
C ARG A 87 -1.05 -11.25 7.01
N ASP A 88 -0.94 -12.57 7.04
CA ASP A 88 -2.06 -13.48 6.74
C ASP A 88 -3.21 -13.28 7.73
N MET A 89 -2.91 -13.19 9.03
CA MET A 89 -3.91 -12.88 10.06
C MET A 89 -4.61 -11.55 9.79
N ALA A 90 -3.87 -10.51 9.43
CA ALA A 90 -4.44 -9.21 9.11
C ALA A 90 -5.26 -9.24 7.81
N ALA A 91 -4.78 -9.96 6.79
CA ALA A 91 -5.49 -10.16 5.53
C ALA A 91 -6.86 -10.80 5.73
N ARG A 92 -6.97 -11.79 6.63
CA ARG A 92 -8.24 -12.45 6.97
C ARG A 92 -9.26 -11.53 7.64
N LYS A 93 -8.85 -10.37 8.13
CA LYS A 93 -9.74 -9.33 8.68
C LYS A 93 -10.25 -8.38 7.59
N SER A 94 -9.60 -8.36 6.44
CA SER A 94 -10.02 -7.54 5.31
C SER A 94 -11.24 -8.12 4.60
N THR A 95 -12.13 -7.21 4.18
CA THR A 95 -13.27 -7.50 3.29
C THR A 95 -13.22 -6.64 2.03
N ALA A 96 -12.13 -5.88 1.85
CA ALA A 96 -11.92 -5.05 0.68
C ALA A 96 -11.52 -5.89 -0.55
N ASP A 97 -11.70 -5.32 -1.74
CA ASP A 97 -11.30 -5.94 -3.00
C ASP A 97 -9.78 -6.09 -3.11
N LEU A 98 -9.05 -5.13 -2.54
CA LEU A 98 -7.59 -5.07 -2.55
C LEU A 98 -7.02 -4.84 -1.14
N MET A 99 -5.87 -5.42 -0.88
CA MET A 99 -5.13 -5.25 0.36
C MET A 99 -3.76 -4.62 0.07
N LEU A 100 -3.50 -3.45 0.60
CA LEU A 100 -2.20 -2.78 0.52
C LEU A 100 -1.39 -3.04 1.79
N PHE A 101 -0.35 -3.85 1.67
CA PHE A 101 0.61 -4.08 2.75
C PHE A 101 1.68 -3.00 2.76
N MET A 102 1.89 -2.36 3.89
CA MET A 102 2.93 -1.35 4.09
C MET A 102 3.76 -1.66 5.34
N THR A 103 5.02 -1.26 5.34
CA THR A 103 5.82 -1.24 6.56
C THR A 103 5.66 0.10 7.28
N GLN A 104 5.91 0.12 8.60
CA GLN A 104 5.73 1.32 9.43
C GLN A 104 6.63 2.52 9.08
N ASP A 105 7.56 2.36 8.14
CA ASP A 105 8.48 3.40 7.66
C ASP A 105 8.24 3.80 6.20
N ALA A 106 7.28 3.16 5.52
CA ALA A 106 6.93 3.40 4.12
C ALA A 106 5.97 4.60 3.97
N VAL A 107 6.48 5.81 4.19
CA VAL A 107 5.67 7.03 4.06
C VAL A 107 5.35 7.29 2.58
N PRO A 108 4.07 7.37 2.18
CA PRO A 108 3.68 7.74 0.81
C PRO A 108 4.31 9.07 0.38
N ALA A 109 4.91 9.11 -0.80
CA ALA A 109 5.56 10.32 -1.31
C ALA A 109 4.56 11.41 -1.67
N ASP A 110 3.40 11.01 -2.16
CA ASP A 110 2.32 11.89 -2.60
C ASP A 110 0.93 11.33 -2.27
N THR A 111 -0.11 11.88 -2.87
CA THR A 111 -1.51 11.51 -2.63
C THR A 111 -2.05 10.46 -3.61
N HIS A 112 -1.22 9.88 -4.48
CA HIS A 112 -1.64 8.99 -5.56
C HIS A 112 -1.18 7.53 -5.40
N LEU A 113 -0.50 7.18 -4.28
CA LEU A 113 0.01 5.84 -4.07
C LEU A 113 -1.08 4.76 -4.22
N VAL A 114 -2.20 4.95 -3.48
CA VAL A 114 -3.30 3.98 -3.49
C VAL A 114 -3.97 3.92 -4.86
N GLU A 115 -4.19 5.07 -5.48
CA GLU A 115 -4.77 5.16 -6.82
C GLU A 115 -3.96 4.39 -7.87
N TYR A 116 -2.64 4.62 -7.91
CA TYR A 116 -1.78 3.95 -8.90
C TYR A 116 -1.68 2.44 -8.67
N LEU A 117 -1.63 2.02 -7.41
CA LEU A 117 -1.63 0.58 -7.09
C LEU A 117 -2.98 -0.06 -7.44
N ALA A 118 -4.11 0.55 -7.07
CA ALA A 118 -5.43 0.03 -7.39
C ALA A 118 -5.66 -0.05 -8.92
N LYS A 119 -5.22 0.97 -9.65
CA LYS A 119 -5.33 1.01 -11.12
C LYS A 119 -4.56 -0.10 -11.82
N ALA A 120 -3.48 -0.62 -11.24
CA ALA A 120 -2.76 -1.76 -11.81
C ALA A 120 -3.65 -3.00 -11.97
N PHE A 121 -4.66 -3.16 -11.11
CA PHE A 121 -5.62 -4.28 -11.15
C PHE A 121 -6.80 -4.05 -12.11
N ASP A 122 -6.78 -3.00 -12.92
CA ASP A 122 -7.70 -2.86 -14.06
C ASP A 122 -7.37 -3.91 -15.14
N ASP A 123 -6.11 -4.35 -15.20
CA ASP A 123 -5.72 -5.55 -15.95
C ASP A 123 -6.00 -6.81 -15.09
N PRO A 124 -6.93 -7.69 -15.50
CA PRO A 124 -7.28 -8.88 -14.73
C PRO A 124 -6.15 -9.92 -14.62
N LEU A 125 -5.06 -9.75 -15.37
CA LEU A 125 -3.89 -10.62 -15.30
C LEU A 125 -2.89 -10.17 -14.22
N VAL A 126 -3.08 -9.00 -13.62
CA VAL A 126 -2.24 -8.52 -12.53
C VAL A 126 -2.68 -9.15 -11.23
N ALA A 127 -1.79 -9.95 -10.63
CA ALA A 127 -2.01 -10.62 -9.35
C ALA A 127 -1.41 -9.85 -8.15
N ALA A 128 -0.40 -9.00 -8.39
CA ALA A 128 0.22 -8.16 -7.38
C ALA A 128 0.83 -6.91 -8.00
N ALA A 129 0.78 -5.80 -7.27
CA ALA A 129 1.42 -4.55 -7.65
C ALA A 129 2.28 -4.02 -6.50
N TYR A 130 3.33 -3.27 -6.79
CA TYR A 130 4.15 -2.66 -5.76
C TYR A 130 4.65 -1.28 -6.14
N ALA A 131 4.80 -0.45 -5.11
CA ALA A 131 5.27 0.91 -5.28
C ALA A 131 6.80 0.98 -5.37
N ARG A 132 7.28 1.96 -6.10
CA ARG A 132 8.67 2.31 -6.19
C ARG A 132 9.15 3.00 -4.91
N GLN A 133 10.31 2.60 -4.39
CA GLN A 133 10.97 3.32 -3.30
C GLN A 133 11.78 4.50 -3.85
N LEU A 134 11.48 5.70 -3.36
CA LEU A 134 12.20 6.91 -3.75
C LEU A 134 13.40 7.17 -2.83
N ALA A 135 14.52 7.52 -3.42
CA ALA A 135 15.67 7.99 -2.66
C ALA A 135 15.40 9.39 -2.10
N LYS A 136 15.80 9.62 -0.84
CA LYS A 136 15.73 10.92 -0.20
C LYS A 136 16.96 11.76 -0.58
N LYS A 137 16.83 13.08 -0.53
CA LYS A 137 17.98 14.00 -0.75
C LYS A 137 19.10 13.79 0.28
N THR A 138 18.74 13.34 1.49
CA THR A 138 19.65 13.07 2.60
C THR A 138 20.31 11.70 2.54
N ASP A 139 19.85 10.80 1.66
CA ASP A 139 20.42 9.47 1.52
C ASP A 139 21.85 9.54 0.99
N SER A 140 22.71 8.61 1.39
CA SER A 140 24.05 8.48 0.86
C SER A 140 24.06 8.23 -0.65
N ALA A 141 25.18 8.44 -1.32
CA ALA A 141 25.32 8.19 -2.75
C ALA A 141 25.05 6.70 -3.08
N ILE A 142 25.48 5.79 -2.21
CA ILE A 142 25.26 4.35 -2.36
C ILE A 142 23.78 4.01 -2.26
N GLU A 143 23.08 4.53 -1.26
CA GLU A 143 21.65 4.30 -1.08
C GLU A 143 20.84 4.84 -2.26
N ARG A 144 21.15 6.06 -2.72
CA ARG A 144 20.50 6.62 -3.91
C ARG A 144 20.74 5.76 -5.16
N PHE A 145 21.97 5.30 -5.37
CA PHE A 145 22.30 4.41 -6.48
C PHE A 145 21.50 3.11 -6.37
N THR A 146 21.51 2.46 -5.20
CA THR A 146 20.82 1.18 -4.96
C THR A 146 19.29 1.30 -5.18
N ARG A 147 18.68 2.39 -4.69
CA ARG A 147 17.24 2.62 -4.89
C ARG A 147 16.91 2.84 -6.36
N ASN A 148 17.66 3.70 -7.06
CA ASN A 148 17.44 3.96 -8.48
C ASN A 148 17.67 2.72 -9.35
N PHE A 149 18.66 1.89 -9.00
CA PHE A 149 18.95 0.65 -9.69
C PHE A 149 17.85 -0.42 -9.50
N ASN A 150 17.30 -0.55 -8.28
CA ASN A 150 16.27 -1.53 -7.98
C ASN A 150 14.86 -1.07 -8.36
N TYR A 151 14.63 0.24 -8.35
CA TYR A 151 13.33 0.86 -8.60
C TYR A 151 13.41 1.89 -9.72
N PRO A 152 13.43 1.47 -10.97
CA PRO A 152 13.48 2.39 -12.13
C PRO A 152 12.23 3.29 -12.16
N ALA A 153 12.35 4.40 -12.89
CA ALA A 153 11.25 5.38 -12.99
C ALA A 153 10.05 4.86 -13.79
N GLU A 154 10.31 3.97 -14.74
CA GLU A 154 9.28 3.42 -15.62
C GLU A 154 8.58 2.24 -14.97
N SER A 155 7.25 2.26 -15.01
CA SER A 155 6.43 1.12 -14.58
C SER A 155 6.62 -0.06 -15.52
N ARG A 156 6.58 -1.26 -14.96
CA ARG A 156 6.78 -2.50 -15.71
C ARG A 156 5.86 -3.60 -15.20
N VAL A 157 5.19 -4.27 -16.13
CA VAL A 157 4.57 -5.56 -15.86
C VAL A 157 5.65 -6.63 -15.99
N LYS A 158 5.68 -7.56 -15.05
CA LYS A 158 6.64 -8.69 -15.00
C LYS A 158 5.86 -9.99 -14.97
N THR A 159 6.34 -10.95 -15.72
CA THR A 159 5.76 -12.29 -15.83
C THR A 159 6.84 -13.37 -15.65
N GLN A 160 6.44 -14.62 -15.59
CA GLN A 160 7.37 -15.74 -15.55
C GLN A 160 8.32 -15.76 -16.78
N ALA A 161 7.88 -15.25 -17.91
CA ALA A 161 8.70 -15.18 -19.12
C ALA A 161 9.90 -14.23 -18.98
N ASP A 162 9.84 -13.26 -18.04
CA ASP A 162 10.91 -12.29 -17.81
C ASP A 162 12.07 -12.85 -16.96
N ILE A 163 11.95 -14.06 -16.40
CA ILE A 163 12.97 -14.64 -15.49
C ILE A 163 14.35 -14.71 -16.14
N GLN A 164 14.43 -15.10 -17.41
CA GLN A 164 15.73 -15.20 -18.11
C GLN A 164 16.39 -13.84 -18.28
N ALA A 165 15.62 -12.78 -18.55
CA ALA A 165 16.14 -11.43 -18.79
C ALA A 165 16.40 -10.65 -17.49
N LEU A 166 15.57 -10.82 -16.47
CA LEU A 166 15.59 -10.01 -15.25
C LEU A 166 16.17 -10.74 -14.04
N GLY A 167 16.28 -12.09 -14.07
CA GLY A 167 16.72 -12.90 -12.95
C GLY A 167 15.88 -12.60 -11.68
N ILE A 168 16.58 -12.38 -10.56
CA ILE A 168 15.94 -12.08 -9.26
C ILE A 168 15.06 -10.80 -9.31
N LYS A 169 15.31 -9.89 -10.25
CA LYS A 169 14.47 -8.68 -10.42
C LYS A 169 13.09 -8.95 -10.99
N THR A 170 12.79 -10.18 -11.43
CA THR A 170 11.44 -10.59 -11.83
C THR A 170 10.51 -10.58 -10.62
N TYR A 171 11.01 -11.03 -9.47
CA TYR A 171 10.25 -11.01 -8.22
C TYR A 171 10.07 -9.57 -7.73
N PHE A 172 8.94 -9.31 -7.09
CA PHE A 172 8.76 -8.01 -6.47
C PHE A 172 9.43 -7.97 -5.09
N CYS A 173 9.96 -6.80 -4.76
CA CYS A 173 10.60 -6.55 -3.47
C CYS A 173 10.33 -5.09 -3.10
N SER A 174 9.33 -4.87 -2.27
CA SER A 174 8.95 -3.52 -1.82
C SER A 174 8.34 -3.58 -0.42
N ASN A 175 8.30 -2.43 0.25
CA ASN A 175 7.62 -2.23 1.53
C ASN A 175 6.23 -1.59 1.37
N SER A 176 5.72 -1.50 0.14
CA SER A 176 4.36 -1.08 -0.18
C SER A 176 3.89 -1.87 -1.40
N CYS A 177 3.01 -2.84 -1.19
CA CYS A 177 2.52 -3.73 -2.23
C CYS A 177 1.04 -4.09 -2.00
N ALA A 178 0.30 -4.22 -3.09
CA ALA A 178 -1.08 -4.65 -3.14
C ALA A 178 -1.19 -5.96 -3.92
#